data_0c7e6069deea2ed373dc8d12bdb52581
#
_entry.id   0c7e6069deea2ed373dc8d12bdb52581
#
_cell.length_a   1.000
_cell.length_b   1.000
_cell.length_c   1.000
_cell.angle_alpha   90.00
_cell.angle_beta   90.00
_cell.angle_gamma   90.00
#
_symmetry.space_group_name_H-M   'P 1'
#
loop_
_entity.id
_entity.type
_entity.pdbx_description
1 polymer ?
#
loop_
_entity_poly.entity_id
_entity_poly.type
_entity_poly.pdbx_seq_one_letter_code
_entity_poly.pdbx_strand_id
1 'polypeptide(L)'
;MTYTRLPTSHLDKSAGLLRPACILPERVALDNPALDVMTDFRRLTAFIATPGDTIKQAEERMIRRKVRLLFVMDSHDRVAGLITSTDIHGEKPLQVVQSRGIRRDEVLVADIMTPVERLEAVDFDDIAHARVGHVLETLKARGRQHALVIEQTDGRQMVRGLLSLSQLCKQLGINVETTEVANTFLEIEQQLAHV
;
A
#
# COMPACT_ATOMS: atom_id res chain seq x y z
N MET A 1 31.12 -3.41 -34.14
CA MET A 1 30.68 -4.67 -33.48
C MET A 1 29.68 -5.34 -34.39
N THR A 2 29.94 -6.60 -34.76
CA THR A 2 29.02 -7.38 -35.62
C THR A 2 28.22 -8.32 -34.73
N TYR A 3 26.89 -8.21 -34.76
CA TYR A 3 26.01 -9.07 -33.97
C TYR A 3 25.60 -10.30 -34.79
N THR A 4 25.66 -11.48 -34.17
CA THR A 4 25.22 -12.73 -34.77
C THR A 4 23.74 -12.97 -34.48
N ARG A 5 22.99 -13.45 -35.49
CA ARG A 5 21.58 -13.79 -35.33
C ARG A 5 21.41 -14.95 -34.33
N LEU A 6 20.48 -14.83 -33.40
CA LEU A 6 20.13 -15.88 -32.46
C LEU A 6 19.35 -17.01 -33.18
N PRO A 7 19.62 -18.28 -32.83
CA PRO A 7 18.81 -19.39 -33.32
C PRO A 7 17.38 -19.30 -32.80
N THR A 8 16.42 -19.65 -33.66
CA THR A 8 14.99 -19.68 -33.33
C THR A 8 14.45 -21.10 -33.54
N SER A 9 13.46 -21.48 -32.74
CA SER A 9 12.71 -22.72 -32.87
C SER A 9 11.21 -22.45 -32.90
N HIS A 10 10.46 -23.43 -33.43
CA HIS A 10 8.99 -23.37 -33.37
C HIS A 10 8.53 -23.65 -31.95
N LEU A 11 7.44 -22.97 -31.57
CA LEU A 11 6.79 -23.22 -30.29
C LEU A 11 6.08 -24.57 -30.31
N ASP A 12 6.26 -25.39 -29.28
CA ASP A 12 5.54 -26.65 -29.12
C ASP A 12 4.05 -26.38 -28.86
N LYS A 13 3.17 -27.28 -29.38
CA LYS A 13 1.71 -27.15 -29.18
C LYS A 13 1.28 -27.25 -27.72
N SER A 14 2.10 -27.86 -26.87
CA SER A 14 1.86 -28.00 -25.44
C SER A 14 2.52 -26.88 -24.61
N ALA A 15 3.19 -25.91 -25.25
CA ALA A 15 3.89 -24.84 -24.54
C ALA A 15 2.95 -24.00 -23.70
N GLY A 16 3.24 -23.93 -22.40
CA GLY A 16 2.53 -23.10 -21.44
C GLY A 16 3.17 -21.72 -21.29
N LEU A 17 2.45 -20.80 -20.67
CA LEU A 17 2.94 -19.50 -20.28
C LEU A 17 3.39 -19.52 -18.81
N LEU A 18 4.64 -19.14 -18.55
CA LEU A 18 5.12 -18.90 -17.19
C LEU A 18 4.41 -17.66 -16.62
N ARG A 19 3.80 -17.83 -15.47
CA ARG A 19 3.19 -16.73 -14.72
C ARG A 19 4.07 -16.38 -13.52
N PRO A 20 4.23 -15.10 -13.17
CA PRO A 20 4.92 -14.72 -11.93
C PRO A 20 4.31 -15.44 -10.73
N ALA A 21 5.14 -16.00 -9.86
CA ALA A 21 4.72 -16.66 -8.62
C ALA A 21 4.20 -15.67 -7.54
N CYS A 22 3.88 -14.44 -7.92
CA CYS A 22 3.68 -13.30 -7.04
C CYS A 22 2.23 -12.80 -7.02
N ILE A 23 1.26 -13.71 -7.06
CA ILE A 23 -0.14 -13.33 -6.87
C ILE A 23 -0.47 -13.65 -5.43
N LEU A 24 -0.83 -12.60 -4.65
CA LEU A 24 -1.44 -12.80 -3.34
C LEU A 24 -2.67 -13.70 -3.50
N PRO A 25 -2.93 -14.62 -2.56
CA PRO A 25 -4.11 -15.47 -2.60
C PRO A 25 -5.39 -14.62 -2.75
N GLU A 26 -6.34 -15.09 -3.54
CA GLU A 26 -7.63 -14.41 -3.68
C GLU A 26 -8.45 -14.47 -2.39
N ARG A 27 -8.27 -15.53 -1.60
CA ARG A 27 -8.94 -15.78 -0.33
C ARG A 27 -7.96 -16.22 0.72
N VAL A 28 -8.19 -15.75 1.95
CA VAL A 28 -7.46 -16.14 3.15
C VAL A 28 -8.42 -16.37 4.30
N ALA A 29 -7.97 -17.15 5.30
CA ALA A 29 -8.58 -17.26 6.63
C ALA A 29 -7.67 -16.57 7.66
N LEU A 30 -8.19 -16.32 8.86
CA LEU A 30 -7.44 -15.65 9.94
C LEU A 30 -6.16 -16.41 10.34
N ASP A 31 -6.16 -17.73 10.18
CA ASP A 31 -5.02 -18.60 10.50
C ASP A 31 -3.97 -18.73 9.39
N ASN A 32 -4.23 -18.17 8.21
CA ASN A 32 -3.24 -18.16 7.13
C ASN A 32 -2.02 -17.30 7.51
N PRO A 33 -0.85 -17.52 6.88
CA PRO A 33 0.33 -16.69 7.09
C PRO A 33 0.06 -15.21 6.79
N ALA A 34 0.58 -14.30 7.61
CA ALA A 34 0.45 -12.85 7.40
C ALA A 34 1.08 -12.38 6.08
N LEU A 35 2.07 -13.11 5.56
CA LEU A 35 2.69 -12.85 4.26
C LEU A 35 1.69 -12.94 3.10
N ASP A 36 0.61 -13.71 3.23
CA ASP A 36 -0.43 -13.87 2.22
C ASP A 36 -1.27 -12.60 2.00
N VAL A 37 -1.19 -11.65 2.93
CA VAL A 37 -1.91 -10.35 2.85
C VAL A 37 -0.96 -9.15 2.76
N MET A 38 0.36 -9.39 2.69
CA MET A 38 1.38 -8.35 2.57
C MET A 38 1.71 -8.05 1.11
N THR A 39 1.58 -6.81 0.69
CA THR A 39 2.18 -6.34 -0.57
C THR A 39 3.69 -6.25 -0.39
N ASP A 40 4.45 -7.12 -1.04
CA ASP A 40 5.91 -7.23 -0.92
C ASP A 40 6.61 -6.40 -1.99
N PHE A 41 7.36 -5.37 -1.60
CA PHE A 41 8.08 -4.48 -2.51
C PHE A 41 9.38 -5.07 -3.08
N ARG A 42 9.80 -6.24 -2.66
CA ARG A 42 10.81 -7.02 -3.42
C ARG A 42 10.22 -7.63 -4.69
N ARG A 43 8.91 -7.74 -4.77
CA ARG A 43 8.18 -8.39 -5.87
C ARG A 43 7.34 -7.43 -6.68
N LEU A 44 6.87 -6.33 -6.07
CA LEU A 44 6.02 -5.33 -6.69
C LEU A 44 6.64 -3.96 -6.53
N THR A 45 6.54 -3.14 -7.57
CA THR A 45 7.03 -1.75 -7.51
C THR A 45 6.09 -0.89 -6.69
N ALA A 46 6.62 -0.19 -5.67
CA ALA A 46 5.90 0.83 -4.96
C ALA A 46 5.64 2.04 -5.88
N PHE A 47 4.48 2.67 -5.74
CA PHE A 47 4.18 3.90 -6.46
C PHE A 47 4.53 5.11 -5.60
N ILE A 48 5.16 6.09 -6.23
CA ILE A 48 5.76 7.24 -5.56
C ILE A 48 5.17 8.56 -6.04
N ALA A 49 5.28 9.56 -5.17
CA ALA A 49 5.11 10.99 -5.44
C ALA A 49 6.31 11.75 -4.88
N THR A 50 6.44 13.02 -5.24
CA THR A 50 7.43 13.93 -4.65
C THR A 50 6.72 14.96 -3.76
N PRO A 51 7.42 15.58 -2.78
CA PRO A 51 6.83 16.64 -1.96
C PRO A 51 6.29 17.82 -2.78
N GLY A 52 6.90 18.10 -3.93
CA GLY A 52 6.53 19.19 -4.84
C GLY A 52 5.41 18.86 -5.84
N ASP A 53 4.94 17.61 -5.91
CA ASP A 53 3.77 17.28 -6.72
C ASP A 53 2.53 17.98 -6.14
N THR A 54 1.59 18.41 -6.98
CA THR A 54 0.29 18.87 -6.51
C THR A 54 -0.57 17.68 -6.08
N ILE A 55 -1.54 17.92 -5.20
CA ILE A 55 -2.50 16.86 -4.78
C ILE A 55 -3.28 16.31 -5.98
N LYS A 56 -3.56 17.12 -6.99
CA LYS A 56 -4.18 16.71 -8.24
C LYS A 56 -3.31 15.70 -9.01
N GLN A 57 -2.01 15.97 -9.15
CA GLN A 57 -1.07 15.05 -9.80
C GLN A 57 -0.96 13.72 -9.04
N ALA A 58 -0.94 13.77 -7.69
CA ALA A 58 -0.94 12.57 -6.86
C ALA A 58 -2.22 11.76 -7.05
N GLU A 59 -3.39 12.40 -7.05
CA GLU A 59 -4.70 11.76 -7.28
C GLU A 59 -4.77 11.09 -8.66
N GLU A 60 -4.41 11.79 -9.73
CA GLU A 60 -4.36 11.24 -11.08
C GLU A 60 -3.44 10.03 -11.17
N ARG A 61 -2.32 10.04 -10.46
CA ARG A 61 -1.38 8.91 -10.37
C ARG A 61 -2.01 7.72 -9.64
N MET A 62 -2.70 7.96 -8.51
CA MET A 62 -3.44 6.93 -7.78
C MET A 62 -4.51 6.27 -8.65
N ILE A 63 -5.32 7.07 -9.35
CA ILE A 63 -6.38 6.58 -10.24
C ILE A 63 -5.79 5.72 -11.36
N ARG A 64 -4.77 6.23 -12.06
CA ARG A 64 -4.12 5.53 -13.18
C ARG A 64 -3.48 4.22 -12.78
N ARG A 65 -2.92 4.15 -11.57
CA ARG A 65 -2.25 2.96 -11.03
C ARG A 65 -3.19 2.06 -10.22
N LYS A 66 -4.45 2.47 -10.03
CA LYS A 66 -5.47 1.76 -9.22
C LYS A 66 -4.99 1.49 -7.80
N VAL A 67 -4.32 2.49 -7.20
CA VAL A 67 -3.85 2.46 -5.80
C VAL A 67 -4.44 3.63 -5.03
N ARG A 68 -4.45 3.53 -3.69
CA ARG A 68 -4.99 4.54 -2.79
C ARG A 68 -3.93 5.16 -1.88
N LEU A 69 -2.67 4.84 -2.13
CA LEU A 69 -1.51 5.31 -1.37
C LEU A 69 -0.32 5.48 -2.30
N LEU A 70 0.46 6.56 -2.11
CA LEU A 70 1.77 6.76 -2.71
C LEU A 70 2.79 7.04 -1.61
N PHE A 71 3.99 6.49 -1.77
CA PHE A 71 5.14 6.89 -0.98
C PHE A 71 5.63 8.25 -1.48
N VAL A 72 5.93 9.15 -0.56
CA VAL A 72 6.52 10.45 -0.90
C VAL A 72 8.03 10.32 -0.72
N MET A 73 8.78 10.47 -1.82
CA MET A 73 10.24 10.33 -1.85
C MET A 73 10.91 11.69 -1.92
N ASP A 74 11.98 11.88 -1.14
CA ASP A 74 12.81 13.08 -1.22
C ASP A 74 13.81 13.00 -2.41
N SER A 75 14.59 14.05 -2.60
CA SER A 75 15.62 14.14 -3.66
C SER A 75 16.82 13.20 -3.45
N HIS A 76 16.91 12.54 -2.30
CA HIS A 76 17.96 11.57 -1.95
C HIS A 76 17.44 10.12 -1.97
N ASP A 77 16.29 9.90 -2.60
CA ASP A 77 15.64 8.58 -2.70
C ASP A 77 15.28 7.97 -1.34
N ARG A 78 14.92 8.82 -0.36
CA ARG A 78 14.47 8.41 0.96
C ARG A 78 12.99 8.67 1.11
N VAL A 79 12.31 7.85 1.91
CA VAL A 79 10.89 8.05 2.24
C VAL A 79 10.75 9.30 3.11
N ALA A 80 10.12 10.35 2.56
CA ALA A 80 9.77 11.58 3.29
C ALA A 80 8.40 11.47 3.96
N GLY A 81 7.53 10.56 3.48
CA GLY A 81 6.20 10.38 4.03
C GLY A 81 5.31 9.49 3.17
N LEU A 82 4.02 9.56 3.46
CA LEU A 82 2.95 8.91 2.70
C LEU A 82 1.83 9.89 2.40
N ILE A 83 1.20 9.74 1.23
CA ILE A 83 -0.06 10.40 0.91
C ILE A 83 -1.10 9.37 0.49
N THR A 84 -2.30 9.49 1.01
CA THR A 84 -3.43 8.60 0.72
C THR A 84 -4.56 9.33 0.00
N SER A 85 -5.45 8.58 -0.62
CA SER A 85 -6.68 9.14 -1.19
C SER A 85 -7.55 9.81 -0.12
N THR A 86 -7.53 9.32 1.12
CA THR A 86 -8.23 9.93 2.26
C THR A 86 -7.64 11.29 2.63
N ASP A 87 -6.32 11.46 2.54
CA ASP A 87 -5.68 12.77 2.79
C ASP A 87 -6.13 13.80 1.74
N ILE A 88 -6.25 13.38 0.46
CA ILE A 88 -6.62 14.26 -0.65
C ILE A 88 -8.10 14.67 -0.59
N HIS A 89 -8.99 13.73 -0.22
CA HIS A 89 -10.44 13.98 -0.19
C HIS A 89 -10.96 14.45 1.17
N GLY A 90 -10.14 14.37 2.22
CA GLY A 90 -10.48 14.80 3.57
C GLY A 90 -10.38 16.31 3.77
N GLU A 91 -10.30 16.73 5.03
CA GLU A 91 -10.30 18.13 5.42
C GLU A 91 -8.96 18.85 5.22
N LYS A 92 -7.84 18.10 5.17
CA LYS A 92 -6.50 18.69 5.10
C LYS A 92 -6.31 19.70 3.96
N PRO A 93 -6.72 19.41 2.69
CA PRO A 93 -6.59 20.40 1.62
C PRO A 93 -7.39 21.67 1.87
N LEU A 94 -8.60 21.56 2.44
CA LEU A 94 -9.43 22.73 2.77
C LEU A 94 -8.75 23.61 3.83
N GLN A 95 -8.17 23.01 4.86
CA GLN A 95 -7.42 23.72 5.90
C GLN A 95 -6.23 24.48 5.31
N VAL A 96 -5.49 23.88 4.36
CA VAL A 96 -4.37 24.54 3.66
C VAL A 96 -4.87 25.72 2.82
N VAL A 97 -5.93 25.51 2.03
CA VAL A 97 -6.56 26.55 1.20
C VAL A 97 -6.98 27.76 2.06
N GLN A 98 -7.67 27.51 3.17
CA GLN A 98 -8.14 28.57 4.08
C GLN A 98 -6.99 29.30 4.79
N SER A 99 -5.97 28.57 5.24
CA SER A 99 -4.86 29.16 6.00
C SER A 99 -3.90 29.98 5.14
N ARG A 100 -3.70 29.59 3.87
CA ARG A 100 -2.74 30.24 2.95
C ARG A 100 -3.40 31.13 1.90
N GLY A 101 -4.72 31.08 1.75
CA GLY A 101 -5.42 31.86 0.71
C GLY A 101 -5.10 31.42 -0.73
N ILE A 102 -4.73 30.15 -0.92
CA ILE A 102 -4.40 29.56 -2.21
C ILE A 102 -5.55 28.73 -2.77
N ARG A 103 -5.49 28.37 -4.04
CA ARG A 103 -6.48 27.49 -4.65
C ARG A 103 -6.15 26.03 -4.35
N ARG A 104 -7.16 25.15 -4.41
CA ARG A 104 -6.98 23.70 -4.16
C ARG A 104 -5.97 23.04 -5.11
N ASP A 105 -5.89 23.48 -6.34
CA ASP A 105 -4.96 22.95 -7.34
C ASP A 105 -3.50 23.39 -7.13
N GLU A 106 -3.27 24.35 -6.22
CA GLU A 106 -1.94 24.80 -5.79
C GLU A 106 -1.44 24.08 -4.52
N VAL A 107 -2.31 23.30 -3.85
CA VAL A 107 -1.92 22.53 -2.66
C VAL A 107 -0.94 21.43 -3.08
N LEU A 108 0.20 21.34 -2.37
CA LEU A 108 1.24 20.36 -2.63
C LEU A 108 1.07 19.11 -1.77
N VAL A 109 1.66 18.03 -2.21
CA VAL A 109 1.75 16.77 -1.45
C VAL A 109 2.38 17.00 -0.08
N ALA A 110 3.46 17.80 -0.01
CA ALA A 110 4.12 18.15 1.25
C ALA A 110 3.21 18.80 2.29
N ASP A 111 2.15 19.49 1.84
CA ASP A 111 1.25 20.22 2.72
C ASP A 111 0.30 19.32 3.50
N ILE A 112 -0.03 18.14 2.94
CA ILE A 112 -1.06 17.25 3.50
C ILE A 112 -0.59 15.82 3.77
N MET A 113 0.59 15.42 3.28
CA MET A 113 1.13 14.08 3.52
C MET A 113 1.28 13.78 5.01
N THR A 114 1.30 12.53 5.37
CA THR A 114 1.78 12.09 6.68
C THR A 114 3.31 11.97 6.61
N PRO A 115 4.06 12.82 7.34
CA PRO A 115 5.52 12.81 7.28
C PRO A 115 6.09 11.54 7.94
N VAL A 116 7.31 11.17 7.56
CA VAL A 116 7.98 9.92 7.99
C VAL A 116 8.07 9.80 9.51
N GLU A 117 8.24 10.89 10.24
CA GLU A 117 8.33 10.94 11.70
C GLU A 117 7.04 10.49 12.40
N ARG A 118 5.92 10.49 11.69
CA ARG A 118 4.60 10.04 12.18
C ARG A 118 4.21 8.67 11.66
N LEU A 119 5.07 8.03 10.85
CA LEU A 119 4.83 6.70 10.34
C LEU A 119 5.30 5.66 11.35
N GLU A 120 4.48 4.65 11.55
CA GLU A 120 4.84 3.47 12.33
C GLU A 120 4.90 2.27 11.40
N ALA A 121 5.76 1.32 11.72
CA ALA A 121 5.95 0.13 10.93
C ALA A 121 6.08 -1.09 11.84
N VAL A 122 5.78 -2.26 11.27
CA VAL A 122 6.00 -3.57 11.89
C VAL A 122 7.26 -4.17 11.29
N ASP A 123 8.04 -4.88 12.10
CA ASP A 123 9.22 -5.57 11.60
C ASP A 123 8.83 -6.75 10.70
N PHE A 124 9.61 -6.99 9.65
CA PHE A 124 9.36 -8.09 8.72
C PHE A 124 9.48 -9.46 9.41
N ASP A 125 10.39 -9.60 10.38
CA ASP A 125 10.57 -10.85 11.11
C ASP A 125 9.32 -11.18 11.95
N ASP A 126 8.66 -10.18 12.52
CA ASP A 126 7.37 -10.36 13.20
C ASP A 126 6.29 -10.82 12.23
N ILE A 127 6.20 -10.19 11.05
CA ILE A 127 5.22 -10.56 10.00
C ILE A 127 5.48 -11.97 9.46
N ALA A 128 6.74 -12.37 9.30
CA ALA A 128 7.11 -13.69 8.79
C ALA A 128 6.58 -14.84 9.67
N HIS A 129 6.40 -14.59 10.97
CA HIS A 129 5.90 -15.57 11.95
C HIS A 129 4.43 -15.33 12.35
N ALA A 130 3.83 -14.24 11.89
CA ALA A 130 2.46 -13.85 12.21
C ALA A 130 1.42 -14.55 11.32
N ARG A 131 0.15 -14.43 11.75
CA ARG A 131 -1.02 -14.85 11.01
C ARG A 131 -1.86 -13.66 10.58
N VAL A 132 -2.75 -13.86 9.63
CA VAL A 132 -3.69 -12.83 9.12
C VAL A 132 -4.47 -12.16 10.27
N GLY A 133 -4.91 -12.94 11.27
CA GLY A 133 -5.59 -12.41 12.45
C GLY A 133 -4.75 -11.39 13.22
N HIS A 134 -3.43 -11.59 13.35
CA HIS A 134 -2.55 -10.61 14.01
C HIS A 134 -2.45 -9.30 13.21
N VAL A 135 -2.47 -9.39 11.87
CA VAL A 135 -2.50 -8.19 11.00
C VAL A 135 -3.79 -7.39 11.23
N LEU A 136 -4.94 -8.09 11.27
CA LEU A 136 -6.23 -7.44 11.54
C LEU A 136 -6.23 -6.72 12.88
N GLU A 137 -5.80 -7.39 13.96
CA GLU A 137 -5.72 -6.80 15.29
C GLU A 137 -4.74 -5.61 15.35
N THR A 138 -3.60 -5.70 14.64
CA THR A 138 -2.62 -4.61 14.57
C THR A 138 -3.22 -3.36 13.91
N LEU A 139 -3.90 -3.52 12.76
CA LEU A 139 -4.57 -2.43 12.06
C LEU A 139 -5.69 -1.83 12.91
N LYS A 140 -6.48 -2.68 13.59
CA LYS A 140 -7.57 -2.29 14.49
C LYS A 140 -7.06 -1.48 15.69
N ALA A 141 -6.08 -2.00 16.41
CA ALA A 141 -5.52 -1.35 17.60
C ALA A 141 -4.96 0.05 17.31
N ARG A 142 -4.51 0.28 16.07
CA ARG A 142 -3.98 1.58 15.61
C ARG A 142 -5.01 2.44 14.89
N GLY A 143 -6.22 1.94 14.62
CA GLY A 143 -7.27 2.65 13.87
C GLY A 143 -6.78 3.06 12.47
N ARG A 144 -5.99 2.23 11.80
CA ARG A 144 -5.32 2.57 10.55
C ARG A 144 -5.76 1.70 9.37
N GLN A 145 -5.86 2.31 8.20
CA GLN A 145 -6.13 1.60 6.94
C GLN A 145 -4.89 0.89 6.39
N HIS A 146 -3.69 1.29 6.82
CA HIS A 146 -2.42 0.76 6.33
C HIS A 146 -1.41 0.64 7.47
N ALA A 147 -0.55 -0.40 7.39
CA ALA A 147 0.66 -0.51 8.19
C ALA A 147 1.84 -0.81 7.27
N LEU A 148 2.97 -0.15 7.51
CA LEU A 148 4.21 -0.43 6.81
C LEU A 148 4.90 -1.64 7.43
N VAL A 149 5.60 -2.38 6.59
CA VAL A 149 6.50 -3.44 7.03
C VAL A 149 7.92 -3.04 6.66
N ILE A 150 8.83 -3.10 7.62
CA ILE A 150 10.24 -2.73 7.45
C ILE A 150 11.15 -3.93 7.63
N GLU A 151 12.32 -3.86 7.03
CA GLU A 151 13.42 -4.78 7.28
C GLU A 151 14.75 -4.01 7.36
N GLN A 152 15.74 -4.59 8.01
CA GLN A 152 17.10 -4.07 8.01
C GLN A 152 17.88 -4.65 6.82
N THR A 153 18.43 -3.77 5.98
CA THR A 153 19.27 -4.16 4.84
C THR A 153 20.52 -3.29 4.85
N ASP A 154 21.69 -3.90 4.95
CA ASP A 154 23.00 -3.21 4.99
C ASP A 154 23.07 -2.11 6.06
N GLY A 155 22.51 -2.38 7.25
CA GLY A 155 22.47 -1.44 8.37
C GLY A 155 21.50 -0.28 8.20
N ARG A 156 20.63 -0.32 7.18
CA ARG A 156 19.59 0.68 6.93
C ARG A 156 18.20 0.06 7.04
N GLN A 157 17.28 0.84 7.60
CA GLN A 157 15.87 0.46 7.61
C GLN A 157 15.26 0.72 6.23
N MET A 158 14.69 -0.33 5.65
CA MET A 158 14.03 -0.28 4.35
C MET A 158 12.55 -0.64 4.49
N VAL A 159 11.68 0.06 3.77
CA VAL A 159 10.27 -0.33 3.68
C VAL A 159 10.17 -1.56 2.77
N ARG A 160 9.90 -2.71 3.40
CA ARG A 160 9.80 -4.01 2.76
C ARG A 160 8.43 -4.28 2.16
N GLY A 161 7.38 -3.77 2.77
CA GLY A 161 6.02 -4.07 2.34
C GLY A 161 4.96 -3.17 2.95
N LEU A 162 3.72 -3.47 2.56
CA LEU A 162 2.52 -2.76 2.98
C LEU A 162 1.42 -3.76 3.34
N LEU A 163 0.78 -3.56 4.47
CA LEU A 163 -0.45 -4.20 4.87
C LEU A 163 -1.61 -3.21 4.65
N SER A 164 -2.67 -3.63 3.98
CA SER A 164 -3.82 -2.77 3.67
C SER A 164 -5.11 -3.38 4.18
N LEU A 165 -5.87 -2.65 4.97
CA LEU A 165 -7.18 -3.08 5.48
C LEU A 165 -8.13 -3.43 4.34
N SER A 166 -8.20 -2.63 3.29
CA SER A 166 -9.07 -2.91 2.14
C SER A 166 -8.68 -4.17 1.37
N GLN A 167 -7.37 -4.45 1.24
CA GLN A 167 -6.88 -5.70 0.65
C GLN A 167 -7.21 -6.89 1.55
N LEU A 168 -7.00 -6.76 2.85
CA LEU A 168 -7.32 -7.77 3.86
C LEU A 168 -8.82 -8.12 3.83
N CYS A 169 -9.70 -7.13 3.86
CA CYS A 169 -11.15 -7.35 3.77
C CYS A 169 -11.53 -8.09 2.49
N LYS A 170 -10.99 -7.68 1.35
CA LYS A 170 -11.23 -8.35 0.08
C LYS A 170 -10.83 -9.83 0.12
N GLN A 171 -9.66 -10.15 0.67
CA GLN A 171 -9.16 -11.54 0.77
C GLN A 171 -9.92 -12.37 1.81
N LEU A 172 -10.38 -11.77 2.90
CA LEU A 172 -11.28 -12.42 3.87
C LEU A 172 -12.71 -12.61 3.34
N GLY A 173 -13.04 -11.99 2.19
CA GLY A 173 -14.39 -12.03 1.61
C GLY A 173 -15.39 -11.14 2.33
N ILE A 174 -14.91 -10.16 3.08
CA ILE A 174 -15.71 -9.22 3.84
C ILE A 174 -16.02 -8.01 2.95
N ASN A 175 -17.31 -7.72 2.75
CA ASN A 175 -17.75 -6.51 2.09
C ASN A 175 -17.80 -5.37 3.12
N VAL A 176 -17.06 -4.30 2.86
CA VAL A 176 -17.03 -3.10 3.67
C VAL A 176 -17.74 -2.00 2.90
N GLU A 177 -18.85 -1.51 3.44
CA GLU A 177 -19.68 -0.46 2.82
C GLU A 177 -19.20 0.95 3.15
N THR A 178 -18.42 1.09 4.23
CA THR A 178 -17.94 2.38 4.71
C THR A 178 -16.44 2.60 4.50
N THR A 179 -16.05 3.84 4.31
CA THR A 179 -14.65 4.27 4.25
C THR A 179 -14.10 4.72 5.61
N GLU A 180 -14.95 4.85 6.62
CA GLU A 180 -14.54 5.21 7.97
C GLU A 180 -13.92 4.01 8.68
N VAL A 181 -12.70 4.16 9.19
CA VAL A 181 -11.92 3.07 9.78
C VAL A 181 -12.65 2.42 10.96
N ALA A 182 -13.25 3.21 11.83
CA ALA A 182 -13.97 2.68 13.01
C ALA A 182 -15.16 1.80 12.62
N ASN A 183 -15.98 2.25 11.65
CA ASN A 183 -17.13 1.50 11.18
C ASN A 183 -16.68 0.25 10.39
N THR A 184 -15.57 0.33 9.64
CA THR A 184 -15.00 -0.81 8.93
C THR A 184 -14.66 -1.96 9.89
N PHE A 185 -14.05 -1.67 11.03
CA PHE A 185 -13.73 -2.73 12.00
C PHE A 185 -14.98 -3.33 12.66
N LEU A 186 -16.01 -2.53 12.93
CA LEU A 186 -17.28 -3.03 13.44
C LEU A 186 -17.95 -3.98 12.43
N GLU A 187 -17.98 -3.61 11.15
CA GLU A 187 -18.51 -4.46 10.08
C GLU A 187 -17.74 -5.78 9.95
N ILE A 188 -16.40 -5.73 10.06
CA ILE A 188 -15.53 -6.93 10.04
C ILE A 188 -15.89 -7.87 11.21
N GLU A 189 -16.00 -7.34 12.42
CA GLU A 189 -16.36 -8.15 13.60
C GLU A 189 -17.73 -8.82 13.46
N GLN A 190 -18.72 -8.09 12.97
CA GLN A 190 -20.05 -8.64 12.74
C GLN A 190 -20.03 -9.78 11.71
N GLN A 191 -19.30 -9.62 10.60
CA GLN A 191 -19.24 -10.65 9.57
C GLN A 191 -18.42 -11.88 10.02
N LEU A 192 -17.34 -11.69 10.78
CA LEU A 192 -16.55 -12.80 11.31
C LEU A 192 -17.28 -13.60 12.41
N ALA A 193 -18.17 -12.97 13.17
CA ALA A 193 -18.97 -13.64 14.19
C ALA A 193 -20.06 -14.58 13.62
N HIS A 194 -20.34 -14.51 12.33
CA HIS A 194 -21.36 -15.32 11.63
C HIS A 194 -20.75 -16.46 10.79
N VAL A 195 -19.44 -16.68 10.88
CA VAL A 195 -18.70 -17.76 10.22
C VAL A 195 -18.29 -18.81 11.26
#